data_1b616c9c6d1cc95724fb21339b450733
#
_entry.id   1b616c9c6d1cc95724fb21339b450733
#
_cell.length_a   1.000
_cell.length_b   1.000
_cell.length_c   1.000
_cell.angle_alpha   90.00
_cell.angle_beta   90.00
_cell.angle_gamma   90.00
#
_symmetry.space_group_name_H-M   'P 1'
#
loop_
_entity.id
_entity.type
_entity.pdbx_description
1 polymer ?
#
loop_
_entity_poly.entity_id
_entity_poly.type
_entity_poly.pdbx_seq_one_letter_code
_entity_poly.pdbx_strand_id
1 'polypeptide(L)'
;LHQKAFAGQTADRTVHKGDLTGIEIISRLMEQVLRRPVEKLQEHRAIAFIPATGGEGLSGGLFIDMRTGKFRFVRARTVLMSTGGGPTMYRYHTPSGDKTMDGLAMALRRGLPLRDMEMVQFHPTGLLAGDHTRMTGTVLEEGLRGAGGHLLNNYDDRFMFEYDARGERATRDVVSRGIYAEMRKSNASPNGGVYISMSHLGPDKVRQLFPGMVKRCADSGFDLAAGKVEVVPTAHYFMGGVVVDVDTKTQMPGLYVAGEDAGGA
;
A
#
# COMPACT_ATOMS: atom_id res chain seq x y z
N LEU A 1 11.12 8.16 18.61
CA LEU A 1 9.79 8.00 18.06
C LEU A 1 8.95 9.21 18.39
N HIS A 2 8.17 9.69 17.44
CA HIS A 2 7.26 10.81 17.60
C HIS A 2 5.82 10.32 17.41
N GLN A 3 4.85 11.02 18.00
CA GLN A 3 3.44 10.78 17.79
C GLN A 3 2.85 11.93 16.97
N LYS A 4 1.87 11.62 16.12
CA LYS A 4 1.15 12.62 15.33
C LYS A 4 -0.32 12.26 15.17
N ALA A 5 -1.11 13.31 14.89
CA ALA A 5 -2.49 13.17 14.43
C ALA A 5 -2.52 12.43 13.08
N PHE A 6 -3.53 11.60 12.90
CA PHE A 6 -3.79 10.90 11.64
C PHE A 6 -5.27 10.97 11.30
N ALA A 7 -5.61 11.15 10.02
CA ALA A 7 -6.99 11.24 9.60
C ALA A 7 -7.78 9.98 9.99
N GLY A 8 -9.02 10.16 10.49
CA GLY A 8 -9.87 9.07 10.95
C GLY A 8 -9.57 8.55 12.36
N GLN A 9 -8.56 9.07 13.05
CA GLN A 9 -8.27 8.72 14.45
C GLN A 9 -8.88 9.71 15.45
N THR A 10 -9.29 9.20 16.61
CA THR A 10 -9.83 10.00 17.72
C THR A 10 -8.76 10.50 18.68
N ALA A 11 -7.55 9.95 18.62
CA ALA A 11 -6.41 10.31 19.46
C ALA A 11 -5.09 10.18 18.67
N ASP A 12 -4.10 10.99 19.02
CA ASP A 12 -2.78 11.02 18.38
C ASP A 12 -1.91 9.87 18.87
N ARG A 13 -2.14 8.66 18.35
CA ARG A 13 -1.42 7.44 18.71
C ARG A 13 -0.57 6.86 17.58
N THR A 14 -0.52 7.52 16.43
CA THR A 14 0.35 7.08 15.33
C THR A 14 1.79 7.43 15.65
N VAL A 15 2.62 6.39 15.77
CA VAL A 15 4.07 6.51 16.00
C VAL A 15 4.79 6.57 14.66
N HIS A 16 5.74 7.50 14.51
CA HIS A 16 6.41 7.71 13.25
C HIS A 16 7.86 8.18 13.40
N LYS A 17 8.61 8.13 12.30
CA LYS A 17 9.94 8.70 12.12
C LYS A 17 9.93 9.64 10.91
N GLY A 18 9.69 10.94 11.14
CA GLY A 18 9.48 11.88 10.05
C GLY A 18 8.29 11.46 9.16
N ASP A 19 8.42 11.66 7.87
CA ASP A 19 7.47 11.27 6.82
C ASP A 19 7.86 9.97 6.06
N LEU A 20 8.91 9.26 6.52
CA LEU A 20 9.47 8.07 5.88
C LEU A 20 9.60 6.88 6.85
N THR A 21 8.59 6.66 7.68
CA THR A 21 8.57 5.60 8.72
C THR A 21 8.82 4.20 8.14
N GLY A 22 8.27 3.89 6.98
CA GLY A 22 8.46 2.59 6.33
C GLY A 22 9.93 2.29 6.01
N ILE A 23 10.68 3.27 5.57
CA ILE A 23 12.12 3.12 5.28
C ILE A 23 12.89 2.78 6.56
N GLU A 24 12.58 3.46 7.68
CA GLU A 24 13.22 3.16 8.97
C GLU A 24 12.96 1.72 9.42
N ILE A 25 11.69 1.27 9.35
CA ILE A 25 11.29 -0.10 9.73
C ILE A 25 12.05 -1.13 8.88
N ILE A 26 12.03 -0.99 7.56
CA ILE A 26 12.68 -1.94 6.64
C ILE A 26 14.19 -1.96 6.85
N SER A 27 14.81 -0.80 7.03
CA SER A 27 16.26 -0.72 7.27
C SER A 27 16.65 -1.46 8.54
N ARG A 28 15.92 -1.28 9.64
CA ARG A 28 16.19 -1.97 10.92
C ARG A 28 15.96 -3.48 10.83
N LEU A 29 14.90 -3.91 10.17
CA LEU A 29 14.63 -5.32 9.97
C LEU A 29 15.68 -5.98 9.07
N MET A 30 16.11 -5.30 8.00
CA MET A 30 17.18 -5.79 7.12
C MET A 30 18.50 -5.94 7.86
N GLU A 31 18.89 -4.97 8.71
CA GLU A 31 20.07 -5.10 9.58
C GLU A 31 20.01 -6.38 10.44
N GLN A 32 18.82 -6.71 10.98
CA GLN A 32 18.64 -7.91 11.80
C GLN A 32 18.75 -9.19 10.97
N VAL A 33 18.25 -9.22 9.75
CA VAL A 33 18.39 -10.35 8.83
C VAL A 33 19.86 -10.56 8.45
N LEU A 34 20.58 -9.47 8.12
CA LEU A 34 21.98 -9.54 7.73
C LEU A 34 22.91 -10.03 8.83
N ARG A 35 22.57 -9.80 10.10
CA ARG A 35 23.33 -10.26 11.27
C ARG A 35 23.10 -11.73 11.62
N ARG A 36 22.15 -12.41 10.98
CA ARG A 36 21.77 -13.81 11.27
C ARG A 36 22.20 -14.73 10.15
N PRO A 37 22.48 -16.02 10.44
CA PRO A 37 22.82 -17.03 9.42
C PRO A 37 21.56 -17.45 8.63
N VAL A 38 20.95 -16.49 7.93
CA VAL A 38 19.77 -16.73 7.06
C VAL A 38 20.22 -16.73 5.62
N GLU A 39 20.01 -17.84 4.91
CA GLU A 39 20.22 -17.90 3.46
C GLU A 39 19.18 -17.03 2.75
N LYS A 40 19.62 -16.17 1.83
CA LYS A 40 18.77 -15.27 1.06
C LYS A 40 18.76 -15.70 -0.40
N LEU A 41 17.59 -16.04 -0.92
CA LEU A 41 17.37 -16.36 -2.33
C LEU A 41 16.85 -15.12 -3.05
N GLN A 42 17.74 -14.19 -3.34
CA GLN A 42 17.40 -12.98 -4.11
C GLN A 42 17.14 -13.33 -5.57
N GLU A 43 16.34 -12.52 -6.27
CA GLU A 43 15.96 -12.73 -7.68
C GLU A 43 15.32 -14.10 -7.95
N HIS A 44 14.63 -14.66 -6.95
CA HIS A 44 13.87 -15.90 -7.07
C HIS A 44 12.38 -15.62 -6.91
N ARG A 45 11.61 -16.03 -7.89
CA ARG A 45 10.14 -15.94 -7.84
C ARG A 45 9.58 -17.29 -7.37
N ALA A 46 8.75 -17.26 -6.32
CA ALA A 46 8.00 -18.43 -5.89
C ALA A 46 6.91 -18.77 -6.91
N ILE A 47 6.76 -20.06 -7.25
CA ILE A 47 5.83 -20.54 -8.28
C ILE A 47 4.76 -21.43 -7.70
N ALA A 48 5.14 -22.32 -6.76
CA ALA A 48 4.20 -23.28 -6.21
C ALA A 48 4.62 -23.76 -4.81
N PHE A 49 3.64 -24.08 -3.98
CA PHE A 49 3.82 -24.92 -2.81
C PHE A 49 3.84 -26.38 -3.24
N ILE A 50 4.80 -27.16 -2.76
CA ILE A 50 4.92 -28.58 -3.06
C ILE A 50 4.39 -29.39 -1.86
N PRO A 51 3.32 -30.18 -2.05
CA PRO A 51 2.77 -31.00 -0.99
C PRO A 51 3.73 -32.10 -0.56
N ALA A 52 3.55 -32.58 0.66
CA ALA A 52 4.25 -33.74 1.15
C ALA A 52 3.79 -35.01 0.39
N THR A 53 4.66 -36.01 0.33
CA THR A 53 4.32 -37.34 -0.19
C THR A 53 3.19 -37.92 0.67
N GLY A 54 2.08 -38.31 0.05
CA GLY A 54 0.88 -38.77 0.74
C GLY A 54 -0.23 -37.71 0.83
N GLY A 55 0.03 -36.43 0.40
CA GLY A 55 -0.99 -35.41 0.21
C GLY A 55 -1.30 -34.53 1.40
N GLU A 56 -0.88 -34.89 2.61
CA GLU A 56 -1.05 -34.06 3.80
C GLU A 56 0.20 -33.19 4.06
N GLY A 57 0.00 -31.87 4.18
CA GLY A 57 1.04 -30.91 4.52
C GLY A 57 1.96 -30.51 3.38
N LEU A 58 3.06 -29.85 3.76
CA LEU A 58 4.00 -29.19 2.87
C LEU A 58 5.35 -29.89 2.89
N SER A 59 6.00 -30.07 1.73
CA SER A 59 7.41 -30.46 1.63
C SER A 59 8.35 -29.36 1.23
N GLY A 60 7.83 -28.23 0.78
CA GLY A 60 8.63 -27.05 0.42
C GLY A 60 8.00 -26.16 -0.64
N GLY A 61 8.82 -25.33 -1.25
CA GLY A 61 8.44 -24.42 -2.33
C GLY A 61 9.26 -24.60 -3.59
N LEU A 62 8.62 -24.42 -4.75
CA LEU A 62 9.27 -24.34 -6.04
C LEU A 62 9.46 -22.89 -6.44
N PHE A 63 10.68 -22.55 -6.86
CA PHE A 63 11.08 -21.21 -7.28
C PHE A 63 11.70 -21.25 -8.67
N ILE A 64 11.68 -20.11 -9.36
CA ILE A 64 12.47 -19.85 -10.54
C ILE A 64 13.51 -18.77 -10.23
N ASP A 65 14.77 -19.04 -10.56
CA ASP A 65 15.83 -18.03 -10.57
C ASP A 65 15.57 -17.11 -11.78
N MET A 66 15.24 -15.87 -11.53
CA MET A 66 14.87 -14.87 -12.56
C MET A 66 16.05 -14.47 -13.46
N ARG A 67 17.28 -14.72 -13.04
CA ARG A 67 18.49 -14.44 -13.83
C ARG A 67 18.84 -15.56 -14.80
N THR A 68 18.59 -16.81 -14.40
CA THR A 68 19.04 -17.98 -15.17
C THR A 68 17.89 -18.78 -15.77
N GLY A 69 16.65 -18.53 -15.36
CA GLY A 69 15.47 -19.31 -15.74
C GLY A 69 15.41 -20.71 -15.16
N LYS A 70 16.34 -21.09 -14.28
CA LYS A 70 16.40 -22.43 -13.69
C LYS A 70 15.42 -22.57 -12.53
N PHE A 71 14.79 -23.74 -12.45
CA PHE A 71 13.96 -24.09 -11.30
C PHE A 71 14.81 -24.50 -10.11
N ARG A 72 14.37 -24.08 -8.92
CA ARG A 72 14.96 -24.43 -7.63
C ARG A 72 13.88 -24.92 -6.68
N PHE A 73 14.01 -26.14 -6.20
CA PHE A 73 13.17 -26.67 -5.13
C PHE A 73 13.84 -26.40 -3.78
N VAL A 74 13.14 -25.74 -2.88
CA VAL A 74 13.57 -25.52 -1.50
C VAL A 74 12.76 -26.42 -0.61
N ARG A 75 13.42 -27.45 -0.08
CA ARG A 75 12.81 -28.38 0.87
C ARG A 75 12.66 -27.69 2.23
N ALA A 76 11.45 -27.71 2.77
CA ALA A 76 11.15 -27.10 4.07
C ALA A 76 10.01 -27.86 4.76
N ARG A 77 10.12 -28.03 6.08
CA ARG A 77 9.03 -28.58 6.92
C ARG A 77 7.93 -27.54 7.17
N THR A 78 8.32 -26.28 7.15
CA THR A 78 7.45 -25.15 7.44
C THR A 78 7.78 -24.02 6.49
N VAL A 79 6.75 -23.36 5.98
CA VAL A 79 6.85 -22.17 5.13
C VAL A 79 5.99 -21.09 5.76
N LEU A 80 6.54 -19.89 5.91
CA LEU A 80 5.80 -18.67 6.19
C LEU A 80 5.65 -17.89 4.89
N MET A 81 4.41 -17.78 4.39
CA MET A 81 4.07 -16.93 3.25
C MET A 81 3.84 -15.50 3.73
N SER A 82 4.57 -14.56 3.18
CA SER A 82 4.44 -13.11 3.44
C SER A 82 4.83 -12.32 2.18
N THR A 83 4.20 -12.69 1.05
CA THR A 83 4.49 -12.11 -0.27
C THR A 83 3.83 -10.76 -0.49
N GLY A 84 2.92 -10.37 0.40
CA GLY A 84 2.16 -9.14 0.34
C GLY A 84 0.95 -9.24 -0.60
N GLY A 85 0.20 -8.15 -0.67
CA GLY A 85 -1.02 -8.09 -1.47
C GLY A 85 -0.78 -7.91 -2.97
N GLY A 86 -1.81 -7.45 -3.67
CA GLY A 86 -1.78 -7.36 -5.12
C GLY A 86 -2.46 -6.13 -5.73
N PRO A 87 -2.34 -4.92 -5.15
CA PRO A 87 -2.98 -3.73 -5.73
C PRO A 87 -2.51 -3.38 -7.15
N THR A 88 -1.39 -3.96 -7.61
CA THR A 88 -0.81 -3.69 -8.94
C THR A 88 -1.68 -4.17 -10.11
N MET A 89 -2.74 -4.91 -9.86
CA MET A 89 -3.75 -5.21 -10.88
C MET A 89 -4.62 -3.99 -11.24
N TYR A 90 -4.61 -2.95 -10.42
CA TYR A 90 -5.33 -1.70 -10.67
C TYR A 90 -4.43 -0.71 -11.41
N ARG A 91 -5.04 0.14 -12.25
CA ARG A 91 -4.31 1.17 -13.02
C ARG A 91 -3.50 2.09 -12.11
N TYR A 92 -4.12 2.54 -11.00
CA TYR A 92 -3.47 3.38 -10.00
C TYR A 92 -3.31 2.58 -8.71
N HIS A 93 -2.06 2.38 -8.29
CA HIS A 93 -1.74 1.62 -7.09
C HIS A 93 -0.53 2.22 -6.37
N THR A 94 -0.47 2.04 -5.05
CA THR A 94 0.61 2.60 -4.22
C THR A 94 1.82 1.69 -4.04
N PRO A 95 1.66 0.34 -3.99
CA PRO A 95 2.78 -0.56 -3.80
C PRO A 95 3.69 -0.63 -5.02
N SER A 96 4.90 -1.17 -4.82
CA SER A 96 5.80 -1.50 -5.91
C SER A 96 5.21 -2.56 -6.86
N GLY A 97 5.67 -2.57 -8.12
CA GLY A 97 5.14 -3.42 -9.19
C GLY A 97 5.30 -4.93 -8.99
N ASP A 98 6.02 -5.36 -7.97
CA ASP A 98 6.24 -6.77 -7.62
C ASP A 98 5.17 -7.35 -6.69
N LYS A 99 4.19 -6.56 -6.25
CA LYS A 99 3.06 -7.03 -5.43
C LYS A 99 1.87 -7.44 -6.29
N THR A 100 1.93 -8.64 -6.83
CA THR A 100 1.06 -9.16 -7.90
C THR A 100 0.15 -10.32 -7.46
N MET A 101 -0.08 -10.52 -6.16
CA MET A 101 -0.86 -11.63 -5.59
C MET A 101 -0.28 -13.04 -5.87
N ASP A 102 0.99 -13.18 -6.13
CA ASP A 102 1.58 -14.48 -6.46
C ASP A 102 1.39 -15.51 -5.34
N GLY A 103 1.55 -15.10 -4.07
CA GLY A 103 1.32 -15.98 -2.92
C GLY A 103 -0.13 -16.43 -2.80
N LEU A 104 -1.09 -15.51 -2.94
CA LEU A 104 -2.52 -15.83 -2.92
C LEU A 104 -2.91 -16.76 -4.07
N ALA A 105 -2.35 -16.55 -5.26
CA ALA A 105 -2.56 -17.45 -6.40
C ALA A 105 -2.00 -18.86 -6.15
N MET A 106 -0.84 -18.97 -5.49
CA MET A 106 -0.28 -20.26 -5.09
C MET A 106 -1.15 -20.97 -4.04
N ALA A 107 -1.67 -20.21 -3.06
CA ALA A 107 -2.57 -20.73 -2.02
C ALA A 107 -3.88 -21.23 -2.64
N LEU A 108 -4.50 -20.43 -3.52
CA LEU A 108 -5.74 -20.80 -4.21
C LEU A 108 -5.57 -22.06 -5.07
N ARG A 109 -4.46 -22.19 -5.80
CA ARG A 109 -4.14 -23.41 -6.59
C ARG A 109 -3.99 -24.65 -5.73
N ARG A 110 -3.74 -24.52 -4.43
CA ARG A 110 -3.70 -25.60 -3.44
C ARG A 110 -5.05 -25.84 -2.76
N GLY A 111 -6.10 -25.16 -3.19
CA GLY A 111 -7.43 -25.30 -2.62
C GLY A 111 -7.61 -24.61 -1.27
N LEU A 112 -6.68 -23.74 -0.87
CA LEU A 112 -6.82 -22.99 0.37
C LEU A 112 -7.93 -21.94 0.22
N PRO A 113 -8.81 -21.80 1.21
CA PRO A 113 -9.87 -20.80 1.19
C PRO A 113 -9.28 -19.39 1.30
N LEU A 114 -9.82 -18.49 0.50
CA LEU A 114 -9.60 -17.05 0.60
C LEU A 114 -10.88 -16.40 1.12
N ARG A 115 -10.74 -15.31 1.86
CA ARG A 115 -11.86 -14.53 2.39
C ARG A 115 -11.70 -13.04 2.07
N ASP A 116 -12.83 -12.32 2.06
CA ASP A 116 -12.91 -10.86 1.97
C ASP A 116 -12.14 -10.26 0.77
N MET A 117 -12.01 -10.99 -0.36
CA MET A 117 -11.21 -10.59 -1.51
C MET A 117 -11.77 -9.35 -2.24
N GLU A 118 -13.05 -9.03 -2.03
CA GLU A 118 -13.69 -7.81 -2.52
C GLU A 118 -13.34 -6.56 -1.70
N MET A 119 -12.75 -6.75 -0.51
CA MET A 119 -12.41 -5.65 0.40
C MET A 119 -11.07 -5.03 0.03
N VAL A 120 -11.09 -4.12 -0.93
CA VAL A 120 -9.90 -3.37 -1.37
C VAL A 120 -9.95 -1.96 -0.79
N GLN A 121 -8.91 -1.59 -0.03
CA GLN A 121 -8.75 -0.24 0.48
C GLN A 121 -8.11 0.65 -0.58
N PHE A 122 -8.77 1.77 -0.89
CA PHE A 122 -8.19 2.84 -1.71
C PHE A 122 -7.59 3.92 -0.82
N HIS A 123 -6.36 4.35 -1.13
CA HIS A 123 -5.77 5.55 -0.55
C HIS A 123 -6.28 6.76 -1.33
N PRO A 124 -6.86 7.78 -0.65
CA PRO A 124 -7.51 8.89 -1.35
C PRO A 124 -6.57 9.73 -2.22
N THR A 125 -5.32 9.87 -1.80
CA THR A 125 -4.36 10.84 -2.32
C THR A 125 -3.14 10.15 -2.95
N GLY A 126 -3.35 9.38 -4.01
CA GLY A 126 -2.28 8.96 -4.91
C GLY A 126 -1.90 10.11 -5.85
N LEU A 127 -0.60 10.34 -6.03
CA LEU A 127 -0.11 11.36 -6.97
C LEU A 127 -0.59 11.07 -8.40
N LEU A 128 -1.10 12.06 -9.09
CA LEU A 128 -1.50 11.95 -10.49
C LEU A 128 -0.62 12.89 -11.34
N ALA A 129 0.46 12.34 -11.89
CA ALA A 129 1.46 13.07 -12.65
C ALA A 129 1.47 12.73 -14.16
N GLY A 130 0.32 12.23 -14.67
CA GLY A 130 0.17 11.79 -16.06
C GLY A 130 0.61 10.34 -16.29
N ASP A 131 0.40 9.85 -17.51
CA ASP A 131 0.62 8.43 -17.86
C ASP A 131 2.09 8.10 -18.19
N HIS A 132 2.95 9.10 -18.31
CA HIS A 132 4.35 8.94 -18.75
C HIS A 132 5.34 8.78 -17.60
N THR A 133 4.87 8.69 -16.37
CA THR A 133 5.74 8.58 -15.18
C THR A 133 5.30 7.44 -14.27
N ARG A 134 6.28 6.75 -13.67
CA ARG A 134 6.04 5.75 -12.62
C ARG A 134 5.62 6.36 -11.29
N MET A 135 5.58 7.68 -11.19
CA MET A 135 5.17 8.38 -9.97
C MET A 135 3.66 8.44 -9.82
N THR A 136 2.89 8.31 -10.92
CA THR A 136 1.42 8.22 -10.87
C THR A 136 0.98 7.00 -10.05
N GLY A 137 0.06 7.22 -9.10
CA GLY A 137 -0.41 6.23 -8.15
C GLY A 137 0.38 6.22 -6.83
N THR A 138 1.61 6.74 -6.79
CA THR A 138 2.39 6.75 -5.54
C THR A 138 1.71 7.57 -4.45
N VAL A 139 1.76 7.06 -3.21
CA VAL A 139 1.03 7.68 -2.09
C VAL A 139 1.61 9.06 -1.73
N LEU A 140 0.74 10.05 -1.61
CA LEU A 140 1.01 11.24 -0.81
C LEU A 140 0.49 10.96 0.61
N GLU A 141 1.38 11.11 1.57
CA GLU A 141 1.16 10.72 2.96
C GLU A 141 -0.17 11.24 3.53
N GLU A 142 -0.89 10.41 4.25
CA GLU A 142 -2.16 10.79 4.90
C GLU A 142 -2.01 11.92 5.93
N GLY A 143 -0.81 12.09 6.46
CA GLY A 143 -0.45 13.21 7.32
C GLY A 143 -0.71 14.58 6.71
N LEU A 144 -0.69 14.71 5.37
CA LEU A 144 -1.05 15.95 4.68
C LEU A 144 -2.51 16.36 4.99
N ARG A 145 -3.46 15.42 4.86
CA ARG A 145 -4.87 15.66 5.23
C ARG A 145 -5.04 15.85 6.74
N GLY A 146 -4.30 15.07 7.54
CA GLY A 146 -4.26 15.19 9.00
C GLY A 146 -3.78 16.56 9.48
N ALA A 147 -2.81 17.15 8.79
CA ALA A 147 -2.30 18.50 9.05
C ALA A 147 -3.19 19.63 8.50
N GLY A 148 -4.31 19.30 7.87
CA GLY A 148 -5.30 20.24 7.38
C GLY A 148 -5.23 20.51 5.87
N GLY A 149 -4.58 19.65 5.08
CA GLY A 149 -4.56 19.76 3.61
C GLY A 149 -5.98 19.74 3.03
N HIS A 150 -6.28 20.68 2.14
CA HIS A 150 -7.58 20.83 1.49
C HIS A 150 -7.65 19.99 0.21
N LEU A 151 -8.77 19.32 -0.01
CA LEU A 151 -9.10 18.70 -1.28
C LEU A 151 -9.98 19.64 -2.11
N LEU A 152 -9.49 19.95 -3.31
CA LEU A 152 -10.12 20.94 -4.19
C LEU A 152 -10.50 20.25 -5.52
N ASN A 153 -11.66 20.61 -6.06
CA ASN A 153 -12.04 20.20 -7.42
C ASN A 153 -11.38 21.11 -8.48
N ASN A 154 -11.75 20.96 -9.74
CA ASN A 154 -11.19 21.76 -10.84
C ASN A 154 -11.56 23.27 -10.78
N TYR A 155 -12.56 23.63 -9.98
CA TYR A 155 -13.00 25.00 -9.76
C TYR A 155 -12.43 25.63 -8.49
N ASP A 156 -11.49 24.94 -7.85
CA ASP A 156 -10.91 25.29 -6.55
C ASP A 156 -11.90 25.26 -5.36
N ASP A 157 -13.05 24.60 -5.54
CA ASP A 157 -13.99 24.38 -4.45
C ASP A 157 -13.51 23.29 -3.51
N ARG A 158 -13.55 23.55 -2.23
CA ARG A 158 -13.27 22.57 -1.17
C ARG A 158 -14.51 21.72 -0.92
N PHE A 159 -14.60 20.60 -1.59
CA PHE A 159 -15.83 19.80 -1.73
C PHE A 159 -16.10 18.80 -0.59
N MET A 160 -15.10 18.38 0.19
CA MET A 160 -15.26 17.25 1.11
C MET A 160 -16.35 17.43 2.17
N PHE A 161 -16.67 18.65 2.55
CA PHE A 161 -17.75 18.94 3.52
C PHE A 161 -19.17 18.64 2.96
N GLU A 162 -19.33 18.49 1.66
CA GLU A 162 -20.57 18.01 1.05
C GLU A 162 -20.80 16.50 1.30
N TYR A 163 -19.73 15.75 1.57
CA TYR A 163 -19.75 14.29 1.74
C TYR A 163 -19.63 13.86 3.20
N ASP A 164 -18.93 14.60 4.04
CA ASP A 164 -18.77 14.29 5.47
C ASP A 164 -18.43 15.56 6.27
N ALA A 165 -19.08 15.71 7.43
CA ALA A 165 -18.85 16.87 8.30
C ALA A 165 -17.40 16.98 8.82
N ARG A 166 -16.61 15.91 8.79
CA ARG A 166 -15.18 15.91 9.13
C ARG A 166 -14.29 16.43 7.98
N GLY A 167 -14.87 16.63 6.80
CA GLY A 167 -14.16 17.04 5.60
C GLY A 167 -13.03 16.07 5.23
N GLU A 168 -11.85 16.56 4.94
CA GLU A 168 -10.67 15.76 4.56
C GLU A 168 -10.14 14.85 5.68
N ARG A 169 -10.57 15.04 6.92
CA ARG A 169 -10.24 14.18 8.06
C ARG A 169 -11.17 12.98 8.22
N ALA A 170 -12.14 12.81 7.33
CA ALA A 170 -12.94 11.59 7.26
C ALA A 170 -12.08 10.36 6.93
N THR A 171 -12.63 9.17 7.10
CA THR A 171 -11.96 7.90 6.81
C THR A 171 -11.62 7.75 5.32
N ARG A 172 -10.62 6.93 4.99
CA ARG A 172 -10.12 6.76 3.60
C ARG A 172 -11.21 6.40 2.60
N ASP A 173 -12.13 5.53 3.00
CA ASP A 173 -13.25 5.09 2.17
C ASP A 173 -14.20 6.24 1.83
N VAL A 174 -14.56 7.06 2.82
CA VAL A 174 -15.42 8.23 2.63
C VAL A 174 -14.75 9.24 1.71
N VAL A 175 -13.47 9.57 1.97
CA VAL A 175 -12.73 10.53 1.16
C VAL A 175 -12.53 10.03 -0.27
N SER A 176 -12.19 8.74 -0.45
CA SER A 176 -12.03 8.15 -1.79
C SER A 176 -13.34 8.18 -2.59
N ARG A 177 -14.49 7.89 -1.95
CA ARG A 177 -15.80 7.99 -2.58
C ARG A 177 -16.18 9.44 -2.91
N GLY A 178 -15.87 10.41 -2.03
CA GLY A 178 -16.09 11.84 -2.30
C GLY A 178 -15.29 12.31 -3.50
N ILE A 179 -14.00 11.97 -3.58
CA ILE A 179 -13.15 12.28 -4.74
C ILE A 179 -13.73 11.64 -6.02
N TYR A 180 -14.09 10.36 -5.96
CA TYR A 180 -14.66 9.68 -7.12
C TYR A 180 -15.97 10.32 -7.59
N ALA A 181 -16.83 10.76 -6.66
CA ALA A 181 -18.06 11.46 -6.99
C ALA A 181 -17.78 12.79 -7.70
N GLU A 182 -16.79 13.59 -7.23
CA GLU A 182 -16.38 14.83 -7.92
C GLU A 182 -15.84 14.55 -9.33
N MET A 183 -15.01 13.52 -9.49
CA MET A 183 -14.54 13.10 -10.83
C MET A 183 -15.70 12.78 -11.76
N ARG A 184 -16.77 12.17 -11.26
CA ARG A 184 -17.98 11.81 -12.04
C ARG A 184 -18.88 13.00 -12.37
N LYS A 185 -18.85 14.08 -11.60
CA LYS A 185 -19.60 15.33 -11.85
C LYS A 185 -18.96 16.23 -12.91
N SER A 186 -17.92 15.80 -13.61
CA SER A 186 -17.11 16.63 -14.51
C SER A 186 -16.32 17.75 -13.79
N ASN A 187 -16.10 17.59 -12.51
CA ASN A 187 -15.31 18.51 -11.67
C ASN A 187 -13.85 18.04 -11.54
N ALA A 188 -13.45 17.08 -12.37
CA ALA A 188 -12.11 16.51 -12.36
C ALA A 188 -11.06 17.49 -12.86
N SER A 189 -9.84 17.36 -12.32
CA SER A 189 -8.63 18.03 -12.82
C SER A 189 -8.30 17.59 -14.27
N PRO A 190 -7.39 18.27 -14.98
CA PRO A 190 -7.05 17.95 -16.38
C PRO A 190 -6.62 16.50 -16.63
N ASN A 191 -5.95 15.87 -15.66
CA ASN A 191 -5.54 14.46 -15.75
C ASN A 191 -6.60 13.48 -15.19
N GLY A 192 -7.76 13.97 -14.77
CA GLY A 192 -8.91 13.16 -14.34
C GLY A 192 -8.95 12.84 -12.85
N GLY A 193 -8.26 13.61 -12.01
CA GLY A 193 -8.31 13.52 -10.55
C GLY A 193 -8.94 14.74 -9.89
N VAL A 194 -8.45 15.06 -8.69
CA VAL A 194 -8.72 16.29 -7.95
C VAL A 194 -7.39 16.89 -7.46
N TYR A 195 -7.41 17.95 -6.69
CA TYR A 195 -6.19 18.53 -6.15
C TYR A 195 -6.12 18.39 -4.63
N ILE A 196 -4.90 18.20 -4.10
CA ILE A 196 -4.57 18.48 -2.70
C ILE A 196 -3.75 19.77 -2.62
N SER A 197 -4.10 20.66 -1.69
CA SER A 197 -3.37 21.91 -1.44
C SER A 197 -3.01 22.05 0.03
N MET A 198 -1.77 22.47 0.28
CA MET A 198 -1.24 22.80 1.61
C MET A 198 -0.91 24.30 1.73
N SER A 199 -1.15 25.09 0.69
CA SER A 199 -0.69 26.47 0.57
C SER A 199 -1.13 27.40 1.72
N HIS A 200 -2.31 27.15 2.31
CA HIS A 200 -2.84 27.92 3.44
C HIS A 200 -2.01 27.81 4.73
N LEU A 201 -1.16 26.77 4.85
CA LEU A 201 -0.24 26.62 5.99
C LEU A 201 1.04 27.47 5.86
N GLY A 202 1.31 27.99 4.67
CA GLY A 202 2.55 28.66 4.31
C GLY A 202 3.68 27.71 3.89
N PRO A 203 4.46 28.09 2.85
CA PRO A 203 5.39 27.19 2.19
C PRO A 203 6.51 26.68 3.11
N ASP A 204 7.01 27.52 4.02
CA ASP A 204 8.11 27.14 4.91
C ASP A 204 7.66 26.08 5.92
N LYS A 205 6.44 26.20 6.46
CA LYS A 205 5.86 25.19 7.36
C LYS A 205 5.64 23.87 6.65
N VAL A 206 5.16 23.90 5.41
CA VAL A 206 4.97 22.66 4.61
C VAL A 206 6.30 21.98 4.33
N ARG A 207 7.33 22.72 3.94
CA ARG A 207 8.70 22.18 3.74
C ARG A 207 9.28 21.59 5.02
N GLN A 208 9.02 22.22 6.17
CA GLN A 208 9.50 21.72 7.46
C GLN A 208 8.79 20.42 7.88
N LEU A 209 7.47 20.33 7.71
CA LEU A 209 6.67 19.20 8.17
C LEU A 209 6.76 17.98 7.23
N PHE A 210 6.86 18.22 5.92
CA PHE A 210 6.75 17.19 4.88
C PHE A 210 7.87 17.26 3.83
N PRO A 211 9.16 17.29 4.22
CA PRO A 211 10.27 17.47 3.27
C PRO A 211 10.32 16.39 2.20
N GLY A 212 10.02 15.13 2.56
CA GLY A 212 10.00 14.02 1.63
C GLY A 212 8.84 14.11 0.62
N MET A 213 7.67 14.59 1.06
CA MET A 213 6.53 14.77 0.16
C MET A 213 6.72 15.97 -0.77
N VAL A 214 7.28 17.08 -0.28
CA VAL A 214 7.64 18.23 -1.11
C VAL A 214 8.61 17.81 -2.21
N LYS A 215 9.68 17.07 -1.86
CA LYS A 215 10.63 16.55 -2.84
C LYS A 215 9.95 15.63 -3.86
N ARG A 216 9.13 14.69 -3.42
CA ARG A 216 8.41 13.75 -4.30
C ARG A 216 7.52 14.47 -5.31
N CYS A 217 6.79 15.49 -4.86
CA CYS A 217 5.95 16.30 -5.75
C CYS A 217 6.79 17.11 -6.73
N ALA A 218 7.89 17.71 -6.27
CA ALA A 218 8.81 18.49 -7.10
C ALA A 218 9.47 17.62 -8.20
N ASP A 219 9.87 16.39 -7.88
CA ASP A 219 10.41 15.42 -8.85
C ASP A 219 9.38 15.06 -9.96
N SER A 220 8.09 15.36 -9.73
CA SER A 220 6.98 15.15 -10.67
C SER A 220 6.40 16.45 -11.25
N GLY A 221 7.07 17.58 -11.05
CA GLY A 221 6.67 18.87 -11.61
C GLY A 221 5.64 19.65 -10.80
N PHE A 222 5.34 19.24 -9.55
CA PHE A 222 4.38 19.93 -8.69
C PHE A 222 5.07 20.65 -7.53
N ASP A 223 4.54 21.81 -7.13
CA ASP A 223 4.92 22.50 -5.89
C ASP A 223 3.86 22.25 -4.80
N LEU A 224 4.11 21.26 -3.93
CA LEU A 224 3.23 20.98 -2.79
C LEU A 224 3.24 22.09 -1.75
N ALA A 225 4.34 22.84 -1.64
CA ALA A 225 4.51 23.84 -0.59
C ALA A 225 3.73 25.15 -0.86
N ALA A 226 3.65 25.57 -2.11
CA ALA A 226 3.05 26.83 -2.49
C ALA A 226 1.86 26.70 -3.47
N GLY A 227 1.64 25.53 -4.03
CA GLY A 227 0.62 25.25 -5.04
C GLY A 227 -0.39 24.20 -4.66
N LYS A 228 -0.86 23.50 -5.67
CA LYS A 228 -1.74 22.34 -5.56
C LYS A 228 -1.20 21.18 -6.39
N VAL A 229 -1.46 19.95 -5.94
CA VAL A 229 -0.96 18.72 -6.55
C VAL A 229 -2.14 17.86 -6.97
N GLU A 230 -2.13 17.35 -8.20
CA GLU A 230 -3.17 16.43 -8.65
C GLU A 230 -3.06 15.08 -7.95
N VAL A 231 -4.23 14.59 -7.50
CA VAL A 231 -4.34 13.32 -6.79
C VAL A 231 -5.57 12.53 -7.26
N VAL A 232 -5.50 11.23 -7.09
CA VAL A 232 -6.56 10.28 -7.46
C VAL A 232 -6.65 9.17 -6.42
N PRO A 233 -7.84 8.58 -6.16
CA PRO A 233 -7.94 7.38 -5.35
C PRO A 233 -7.14 6.24 -6.00
N THR A 234 -6.28 5.59 -5.22
CA THR A 234 -5.33 4.59 -5.70
C THR A 234 -5.41 3.32 -4.86
N ALA A 235 -5.42 2.15 -5.49
CA ALA A 235 -5.47 0.87 -4.78
C ALA A 235 -4.25 0.72 -3.88
N HIS A 236 -4.48 0.46 -2.59
CA HIS A 236 -3.45 0.56 -1.56
C HIS A 236 -3.21 -0.73 -0.81
N TYR A 237 -4.28 -1.41 -0.39
CA TYR A 237 -4.22 -2.55 0.48
C TYR A 237 -5.39 -3.51 0.24
N PHE A 238 -5.09 -4.82 0.20
CA PHE A 238 -6.11 -5.86 0.25
C PHE A 238 -6.33 -6.32 1.68
N MET A 239 -7.57 -6.19 2.18
CA MET A 239 -7.95 -6.66 3.51
C MET A 239 -8.30 -8.14 3.51
N GLY A 240 -8.65 -8.68 2.35
CA GLY A 240 -8.83 -10.09 2.11
C GLY A 240 -7.52 -10.84 1.95
N GLY A 241 -7.58 -12.17 2.03
CA GLY A 241 -6.43 -13.06 1.88
C GLY A 241 -6.74 -14.48 2.30
N VAL A 242 -5.69 -15.26 2.55
CA VAL A 242 -5.82 -16.66 2.98
C VAL A 242 -6.46 -16.73 4.37
N VAL A 243 -7.41 -17.66 4.55
CA VAL A 243 -7.99 -17.95 5.86
C VAL A 243 -6.95 -18.59 6.76
N VAL A 244 -6.71 -18.00 7.92
CA VAL A 244 -5.78 -18.49 8.94
C VAL A 244 -6.44 -18.53 10.31
N ASP A 245 -5.89 -19.36 11.20
CA ASP A 245 -6.26 -19.36 12.62
C ASP A 245 -5.49 -18.29 13.42
N VAL A 246 -5.71 -18.24 14.73
CA VAL A 246 -5.05 -17.28 15.63
C VAL A 246 -3.52 -17.45 15.72
N ASP A 247 -3.00 -18.62 15.33
CA ASP A 247 -1.59 -18.94 15.26
C ASP A 247 -1.02 -18.72 13.84
N THR A 248 -1.77 -18.08 12.95
CA THR A 248 -1.43 -17.83 11.53
C THR A 248 -1.29 -19.08 10.66
N LYS A 249 -1.82 -20.24 11.12
CA LYS A 249 -1.80 -21.50 10.40
C LYS A 249 -2.91 -21.54 9.35
N THR A 250 -2.61 -22.11 8.19
CA THR A 250 -3.60 -22.45 7.17
C THR A 250 -4.15 -23.86 7.37
N GLN A 251 -5.13 -24.24 6.55
CA GLN A 251 -5.62 -25.63 6.51
C GLN A 251 -4.56 -26.62 5.97
N MET A 252 -3.49 -26.14 5.31
CA MET A 252 -2.38 -26.96 4.86
C MET A 252 -1.31 -27.07 5.95
N PRO A 253 -1.10 -28.25 6.58
CA PRO A 253 -0.09 -28.40 7.62
C PRO A 253 1.31 -27.98 7.15
N GLY A 254 1.98 -27.17 7.96
CA GLY A 254 3.30 -26.62 7.64
C GLY A 254 3.28 -25.30 6.87
N LEU A 255 2.13 -24.81 6.42
CA LEU A 255 2.00 -23.50 5.78
C LEU A 255 1.37 -22.48 6.73
N TYR A 256 2.10 -21.39 6.96
CA TYR A 256 1.71 -20.22 7.74
C TYR A 256 1.62 -19.02 6.82
N VAL A 257 0.78 -18.05 7.17
CA VAL A 257 0.61 -16.82 6.39
C VAL A 257 0.63 -15.60 7.30
N ALA A 258 1.33 -14.56 6.90
CA ALA A 258 1.41 -13.32 7.67
C ALA A 258 1.41 -12.08 6.75
N GLY A 259 1.04 -10.94 7.34
CA GLY A 259 0.95 -9.65 6.63
C GLY A 259 -0.26 -9.59 5.72
N GLU A 260 -0.14 -8.88 4.60
CA GLU A 260 -1.23 -8.62 3.66
C GLU A 260 -1.69 -9.88 2.87
N ASP A 261 -0.99 -10.99 2.99
CA ASP A 261 -1.44 -12.29 2.44
C ASP A 261 -2.53 -12.95 3.31
N ALA A 262 -2.62 -12.59 4.59
CA ALA A 262 -3.62 -13.13 5.52
C ALA A 262 -4.91 -12.33 5.44
N GLY A 263 -6.04 -13.01 5.28
CA GLY A 263 -7.35 -12.39 5.26
C GLY A 263 -7.92 -12.11 6.65
N GLY A 264 -8.67 -11.01 6.79
CA GLY A 264 -9.39 -10.67 8.00
C GLY A 264 -8.65 -9.71 8.93
N ALA A 265 -7.89 -8.80 8.36
CA ALA A 265 -7.27 -7.69 9.09
C ALA A 265 -8.30 -6.61 9.47
#